data_0c601b636efbccb6f609963248b6696a
#
_entry.id   0c601b636efbccb6f609963248b6696a
#
_cell.length_a   1.000
_cell.length_b   1.000
_cell.length_c   1.000
_cell.angle_alpha   90.00
_cell.angle_beta   90.00
_cell.angle_gamma   90.00
#
_symmetry.space_group_name_H-M   'P 1'
#
loop_
_entity.id
_entity.type
_entity.pdbx_description
1 polymer ?
#
loop_
_entity_poly.entity_id
_entity_poly.type
_entity_poly.pdbx_seq_one_letter_code
_entity_poly.pdbx_strand_id
1 'polypeptide(L)'
;MEKTIKVLIFTDLDGSLLHRDTFKFDEIKDYLKELISKGIFIIPNTSKTEKEILQFNYELGSNLPFISENGAAINGLELFNSNLPIKLILSREKDDLLNIFKNIVPINLQNKCKWVSEMNKKKQSLVFGLEDEKLKICLLYTSPSPRDIT
;
A
#
# COMPACT_ATOMS: atom_id res chain seq x y z
N MET A 1 -1.22 -16.84 -25.87
CA MET A 1 -1.62 -17.94 -24.95
C MET A 1 -2.14 -17.31 -23.66
N GLU A 2 -3.41 -17.46 -23.34
CA GLU A 2 -3.94 -17.07 -22.04
C GLU A 2 -3.23 -17.91 -20.96
N LYS A 3 -2.55 -17.23 -20.02
CA LYS A 3 -2.00 -17.91 -18.84
C LYS A 3 -3.18 -18.38 -18.01
N THR A 4 -3.39 -19.67 -17.94
CA THR A 4 -4.39 -20.25 -17.04
C THR A 4 -3.94 -19.96 -15.60
N ILE A 5 -4.66 -19.06 -14.92
CA ILE A 5 -4.42 -18.75 -13.51
C ILE A 5 -4.73 -19.99 -12.70
N LYS A 6 -3.70 -20.56 -12.04
CA LYS A 6 -3.86 -21.77 -11.25
C LYS A 6 -4.21 -21.48 -9.80
N VAL A 7 -3.58 -20.48 -9.20
CA VAL A 7 -3.74 -20.14 -7.78
C VAL A 7 -3.52 -18.64 -7.58
N LEU A 8 -4.34 -18.01 -6.74
CA LEU A 8 -4.17 -16.67 -6.22
C LEU A 8 -3.83 -16.75 -4.73
N ILE A 9 -2.74 -16.12 -4.31
CA ILE A 9 -2.33 -16.03 -2.91
C ILE A 9 -2.40 -14.58 -2.49
N PHE A 10 -3.35 -14.25 -1.62
CA PHE A 10 -3.42 -12.94 -0.96
C PHE A 10 -2.60 -12.98 0.31
N THR A 11 -1.74 -12.01 0.51
CA THR A 11 -0.84 -11.95 1.68
C THR A 11 -0.59 -10.51 2.10
N ASP A 12 -0.45 -10.30 3.41
CA ASP A 12 0.11 -9.04 3.90
C ASP A 12 1.62 -8.96 3.57
N LEU A 13 2.19 -7.78 3.64
CA LEU A 13 3.63 -7.56 3.48
C LEU A 13 4.34 -7.55 4.82
N ASP A 14 3.99 -6.65 5.72
CA ASP A 14 4.72 -6.43 6.97
C ASP A 14 4.54 -7.60 7.94
N GLY A 15 5.63 -8.30 8.27
CA GLY A 15 5.59 -9.47 9.14
C GLY A 15 5.05 -10.74 8.48
N SER A 16 4.75 -10.71 7.18
CA SER A 16 4.37 -11.88 6.37
C SER A 16 5.43 -12.15 5.30
N LEU A 17 5.47 -11.38 4.21
CA LEU A 17 6.52 -11.49 3.19
C LEU A 17 7.77 -10.68 3.55
N LEU A 18 7.61 -9.59 4.27
CA LEU A 18 8.71 -8.76 4.76
C LEU A 18 8.99 -9.08 6.22
N HIS A 19 10.25 -9.20 6.56
CA HIS A 19 10.66 -9.31 7.96
C HIS A 19 10.15 -8.10 8.75
N ARG A 20 9.55 -8.32 9.90
CA ARG A 20 8.81 -7.32 10.67
C ARG A 20 9.62 -6.07 11.01
N ASP A 21 10.89 -6.25 11.37
CA ASP A 21 11.73 -5.16 11.87
C ASP A 21 12.67 -4.59 10.79
N THR A 22 13.14 -5.44 9.86
CA THR A 22 14.11 -5.04 8.83
C THR A 22 13.48 -4.74 7.49
N PHE A 23 12.21 -5.16 7.27
CA PHE A 23 11.49 -5.09 6.00
C PHE A 23 12.20 -5.78 4.83
N LYS A 24 13.16 -6.66 5.13
CA LYS A 24 13.87 -7.47 4.14
C LYS A 24 13.11 -8.74 3.82
N PHE A 25 13.33 -9.27 2.63
CA PHE A 25 12.73 -10.52 2.14
C PHE A 25 13.71 -11.38 1.32
N ASP A 26 15.00 -11.10 1.46
CA ASP A 26 16.05 -11.78 0.70
C ASP A 26 15.96 -13.32 0.84
N GLU A 27 15.63 -13.81 2.03
CA GLU A 27 15.55 -15.25 2.33
C GLU A 27 14.45 -15.98 1.54
N ILE A 28 13.35 -15.28 1.19
CA ILE A 28 12.21 -15.87 0.46
C ILE A 28 12.14 -15.42 -1.00
N LYS A 29 13.01 -14.52 -1.43
CA LYS A 29 12.95 -13.88 -2.74
C LYS A 29 12.98 -14.89 -3.90
N ASP A 30 13.89 -15.84 -3.85
CA ASP A 30 14.02 -16.86 -4.91
C ASP A 30 12.82 -17.81 -4.91
N TYR A 31 12.28 -18.14 -3.73
CA TYR A 31 11.07 -18.93 -3.60
C TYR A 31 9.85 -18.23 -4.18
N LEU A 32 9.69 -16.91 -3.92
CA LEU A 32 8.61 -16.13 -4.52
C LEU A 32 8.71 -16.12 -6.05
N LYS A 33 9.92 -15.95 -6.61
CA LYS A 33 10.16 -16.04 -8.06
C LYS A 33 9.81 -17.41 -8.63
N GLU A 34 10.13 -18.47 -7.93
CA GLU A 34 9.77 -19.82 -8.32
C GLU A 34 8.25 -20.01 -8.39
N LEU A 35 7.51 -19.55 -7.37
CA LEU A 35 6.04 -19.59 -7.37
C LEU A 35 5.44 -18.82 -8.55
N ILE A 36 5.94 -17.60 -8.80
CA ILE A 36 5.49 -16.77 -9.92
C ILE A 36 5.76 -17.46 -11.26
N SER A 37 6.92 -18.10 -11.42
CA SER A 37 7.27 -18.83 -12.64
C SER A 37 6.34 -20.03 -12.91
N LYS A 38 5.76 -20.60 -11.87
CA LYS A 38 4.78 -21.69 -11.94
C LYS A 38 3.34 -21.19 -12.21
N GLY A 39 3.14 -19.88 -12.42
CA GLY A 39 1.83 -19.29 -12.70
C GLY A 39 0.98 -19.06 -11.46
N ILE A 40 1.60 -19.02 -10.28
CA ILE A 40 0.94 -18.60 -9.03
C ILE A 40 1.00 -17.08 -8.96
N PHE A 41 -0.15 -16.43 -8.77
CA PHE A 41 -0.23 -15.00 -8.54
C PHE A 41 -0.16 -14.72 -7.04
N ILE A 42 0.86 -13.99 -6.63
CA ILE A 42 1.00 -13.45 -5.29
C ILE A 42 0.44 -12.03 -5.32
N ILE A 43 -0.51 -11.72 -4.45
CA ILE A 43 -1.22 -10.46 -4.39
C ILE A 43 -1.01 -9.85 -3.01
N PRO A 44 -0.04 -8.92 -2.86
CA PRO A 44 0.08 -8.13 -1.65
C PRO A 44 -1.24 -7.40 -1.35
N ASN A 45 -1.74 -7.55 -0.13
CA ASN A 45 -2.89 -6.84 0.40
C ASN A 45 -2.47 -6.19 1.71
N THR A 46 -2.17 -4.90 1.67
CA THR A 46 -1.41 -4.26 2.73
C THR A 46 -1.89 -2.84 3.01
N SER A 47 -1.53 -2.33 4.17
CA SER A 47 -1.71 -0.93 4.55
C SER A 47 -0.68 0.01 3.90
N LYS A 48 0.33 -0.54 3.19
CA LYS A 48 1.35 0.26 2.50
C LYS A 48 0.76 1.04 1.34
N THR A 49 1.42 2.16 1.02
CA THR A 49 1.12 2.97 -0.15
C THR A 49 1.53 2.27 -1.43
N GLU A 50 0.92 2.68 -2.54
CA GLU A 50 1.26 2.18 -3.88
C GLU A 50 2.77 2.24 -4.16
N LYS A 51 3.45 3.33 -3.80
CA LYS A 51 4.89 3.49 -4.03
C LYS A 51 5.74 2.49 -3.25
N GLU A 52 5.39 2.23 -2.00
CA GLU A 52 6.11 1.24 -1.19
C GLU A 52 5.99 -0.15 -1.83
N ILE A 53 4.82 -0.47 -2.39
CA ILE A 53 4.62 -1.77 -3.04
C ILE A 53 5.31 -1.82 -4.42
N LEU A 54 5.30 -0.73 -5.18
CA LEU A 54 6.07 -0.65 -6.43
C LEU A 54 7.57 -0.80 -6.19
N GLN A 55 8.10 -0.26 -5.08
CA GLN A 55 9.48 -0.49 -4.67
C GLN A 55 9.74 -1.96 -4.36
N PHE A 56 8.84 -2.62 -3.63
CA PHE A 56 8.90 -4.06 -3.37
C PHE A 56 8.91 -4.87 -4.68
N ASN A 57 8.01 -4.55 -5.61
CA ASN A 57 7.95 -5.20 -6.93
C ASN A 57 9.27 -5.02 -7.72
N TYR A 58 9.85 -3.83 -7.68
CA TYR A 58 11.13 -3.53 -8.30
C TYR A 58 12.26 -4.37 -7.68
N GLU A 59 12.35 -4.42 -6.36
CA GLU A 59 13.34 -5.22 -5.63
C GLU A 59 13.16 -6.72 -5.85
N LEU A 60 11.92 -7.19 -5.92
CA LEU A 60 11.60 -8.58 -6.28
C LEU A 60 12.00 -8.91 -7.73
N GLY A 61 11.99 -7.92 -8.62
CA GLY A 61 12.18 -8.09 -10.05
C GLY A 61 10.98 -8.71 -10.75
N SER A 62 9.77 -8.47 -10.23
CA SER A 62 8.51 -8.99 -10.76
C SER A 62 7.39 -7.97 -10.58
N ASN A 63 6.53 -7.83 -11.58
CA ASN A 63 5.37 -6.96 -11.50
C ASN A 63 4.18 -7.75 -10.96
N LEU A 64 3.88 -7.59 -9.67
CA LEU A 64 2.76 -8.24 -9.02
C LEU A 64 1.54 -7.31 -9.01
N PRO A 65 0.33 -7.85 -9.20
CA PRO A 65 -0.89 -7.14 -8.85
C PRO A 65 -0.95 -6.95 -7.33
N PHE A 66 -1.58 -5.88 -6.84
CA PHE A 66 -1.63 -5.62 -5.40
C PHE A 66 -2.84 -4.78 -4.99
N ILE A 67 -3.16 -4.85 -3.70
CA ILE A 67 -4.16 -4.05 -3.02
C ILE A 67 -3.42 -3.18 -2.02
N SER A 68 -3.51 -1.85 -2.18
CA SER A 68 -2.83 -0.87 -1.34
C SER A 68 -3.76 -0.16 -0.38
N GLU A 69 -3.18 0.44 0.67
CA GLU A 69 -3.84 1.36 1.59
C GLU A 69 -5.12 0.77 2.21
N ASN A 70 -5.04 -0.48 2.70
CA ASN A 70 -6.16 -1.22 3.30
C ASN A 70 -7.38 -1.37 2.36
N GLY A 71 -7.15 -1.54 1.07
CA GLY A 71 -8.23 -1.73 0.09
C GLY A 71 -8.67 -0.45 -0.62
N ALA A 72 -7.95 0.66 -0.45
CA ALA A 72 -8.27 1.91 -1.13
C ALA A 72 -8.09 1.85 -2.64
N ALA A 73 -7.13 1.05 -3.12
CA ALA A 73 -6.90 0.83 -4.54
C ALA A 73 -6.42 -0.58 -4.85
N ILE A 74 -6.77 -1.05 -6.05
CA ILE A 74 -6.29 -2.30 -6.64
C ILE A 74 -5.47 -1.92 -7.87
N ASN A 75 -4.27 -2.46 -8.00
CA ASN A 75 -3.37 -2.22 -9.11
C ASN A 75 -2.98 -3.54 -9.79
N GLY A 76 -2.69 -3.48 -11.09
CA GLY A 76 -2.21 -4.64 -11.85
C GLY A 76 -3.32 -5.59 -12.29
N LEU A 77 -4.57 -5.14 -12.40
CA LEU A 77 -5.69 -5.96 -12.88
C LEU A 77 -5.49 -6.41 -14.34
N GLU A 78 -4.81 -5.61 -15.17
CA GLU A 78 -4.47 -5.92 -16.55
C GLU A 78 -3.56 -7.16 -16.67
N LEU A 79 -2.87 -7.55 -15.60
CA LEU A 79 -2.06 -8.76 -15.56
C LEU A 79 -2.89 -10.06 -15.61
N PHE A 80 -4.17 -9.96 -15.22
CA PHE A 80 -5.12 -11.07 -15.31
C PHE A 80 -5.85 -11.07 -16.66
N ASN A 81 -6.25 -9.88 -17.11
CA ASN A 81 -6.94 -9.68 -18.37
C ASN A 81 -6.64 -8.26 -18.88
N SER A 82 -6.08 -8.15 -20.08
CA SER A 82 -5.70 -6.89 -20.71
C SER A 82 -6.86 -5.88 -20.91
N ASN A 83 -8.10 -6.33 -20.81
CA ASN A 83 -9.29 -5.48 -20.88
C ASN A 83 -9.64 -4.82 -19.53
N LEU A 84 -8.98 -5.23 -18.45
CA LEU A 84 -9.18 -4.64 -17.13
C LEU A 84 -8.30 -3.39 -16.98
N PRO A 85 -8.72 -2.43 -16.12
CA PRO A 85 -7.92 -1.22 -15.87
C PRO A 85 -6.62 -1.57 -15.15
N ILE A 86 -5.57 -0.78 -15.40
CA ILE A 86 -4.30 -0.87 -14.66
C ILE A 86 -4.52 -0.61 -13.18
N LYS A 87 -5.41 0.34 -12.85
CA LYS A 87 -5.72 0.74 -11.48
C LYS A 87 -7.22 0.95 -11.30
N LEU A 88 -7.74 0.45 -10.19
CA LEU A 88 -9.11 0.67 -9.74
C LEU A 88 -9.07 1.34 -8.36
N ILE A 89 -9.61 2.55 -8.25
CA ILE A 89 -9.72 3.29 -6.97
C ILE A 89 -11.08 2.99 -6.36
N LEU A 90 -11.08 2.52 -5.13
CA LEU A 90 -12.28 2.14 -4.37
C LEU A 90 -12.59 3.15 -3.25
N SER A 91 -11.59 3.93 -2.83
CA SER A 91 -11.75 4.95 -1.80
C SER A 91 -12.26 6.28 -2.37
N ARG A 92 -12.72 7.15 -1.46
CA ARG A 92 -12.95 8.57 -1.78
C ARG A 92 -11.63 9.32 -1.81
N GLU A 93 -11.60 10.43 -2.52
CA GLU A 93 -10.44 11.33 -2.51
C GLU A 93 -10.25 12.00 -1.14
N LYS A 94 -9.01 12.39 -0.84
CA LYS A 94 -8.62 12.98 0.44
C LYS A 94 -9.47 14.21 0.80
N ASP A 95 -9.69 15.10 -0.16
CA ASP A 95 -10.44 16.34 0.08
C ASP A 95 -11.92 16.06 0.40
N ASP A 96 -12.51 15.04 -0.23
CA ASP A 96 -13.85 14.60 0.11
C ASP A 96 -13.94 14.06 1.53
N LEU A 97 -12.98 13.26 1.96
CA LEU A 97 -12.93 12.72 3.32
C LEU A 97 -12.72 13.84 4.36
N LEU A 98 -11.85 14.82 4.06
CA LEU A 98 -11.66 15.98 4.90
C LEU A 98 -12.94 16.81 5.06
N ASN A 99 -13.67 17.01 3.98
CA ASN A 99 -14.96 17.72 4.00
C ASN A 99 -16.02 16.94 4.80
N ILE A 100 -16.10 15.62 4.62
CA ILE A 100 -16.98 14.76 5.39
C ILE A 100 -16.62 14.83 6.88
N PHE A 101 -15.34 14.72 7.23
CA PHE A 101 -14.86 14.83 8.60
C PHE A 101 -15.27 16.17 9.24
N LYS A 102 -15.01 17.29 8.56
CA LYS A 102 -15.37 18.62 9.05
C LYS A 102 -16.87 18.82 9.24
N ASN A 103 -17.69 18.16 8.40
CA ASN A 103 -19.15 18.30 8.46
C ASN A 103 -19.82 17.38 9.50
N ILE A 104 -19.24 16.22 9.76
CA ILE A 104 -19.87 15.20 10.62
C ILE A 104 -19.30 15.21 12.04
N VAL A 105 -17.97 15.44 12.19
CA VAL A 105 -17.32 15.37 13.49
C VAL A 105 -17.54 16.67 14.27
N PRO A 106 -18.01 16.62 15.54
CA PRO A 106 -18.12 17.80 16.37
C PRO A 106 -16.81 18.57 16.54
N ILE A 107 -16.88 19.91 16.55
CA ILE A 107 -15.70 20.77 16.57
C ILE A 107 -14.76 20.52 17.77
N ASN A 108 -15.29 20.14 18.91
CA ASN A 108 -14.50 19.80 20.09
C ASN A 108 -13.66 18.53 19.91
N LEU A 109 -14.08 17.61 19.02
CA LEU A 109 -13.31 16.43 18.64
C LEU A 109 -12.35 16.75 17.50
N GLN A 110 -12.78 17.57 16.51
CA GLN A 110 -11.87 18.01 15.45
C GLN A 110 -10.60 18.68 16.03
N ASN A 111 -10.76 19.52 17.06
CA ASN A 111 -9.66 20.23 17.71
C ASN A 111 -8.66 19.29 18.44
N LYS A 112 -9.03 18.03 18.67
CA LYS A 112 -8.14 17.00 19.25
C LYS A 112 -7.41 16.20 18.17
N CYS A 113 -7.83 16.29 16.91
CA CYS A 113 -7.21 15.60 15.79
C CYS A 113 -6.10 16.45 15.19
N LYS A 114 -5.04 15.81 14.74
CA LYS A 114 -3.94 16.46 14.01
C LYS A 114 -3.70 15.66 12.73
N TRP A 115 -3.69 16.38 11.62
CA TRP A 115 -3.39 15.76 10.34
C TRP A 115 -1.89 15.52 10.23
N VAL A 116 -1.51 14.29 9.89
CA VAL A 116 -0.08 13.94 9.72
C VAL A 116 0.55 14.79 8.63
N SER A 117 -0.18 15.08 7.55
CA SER A 117 0.28 15.95 6.47
C SER A 117 0.62 17.38 6.91
N GLU A 118 0.06 17.87 8.01
CA GLU A 118 0.32 19.20 8.58
C GLU A 118 1.46 19.21 9.63
N MET A 119 1.96 18.03 9.98
CA MET A 119 3.07 17.90 10.92
C MET A 119 4.41 18.18 10.25
N ASN A 120 5.38 18.68 11.01
CA ASN A 120 6.75 18.76 10.52
C ASN A 120 7.38 17.36 10.37
N LYS A 121 8.40 17.24 9.50
CA LYS A 121 9.04 15.95 9.17
C LYS A 121 9.47 15.14 10.39
N LYS A 122 10.02 15.78 11.43
CA LYS A 122 10.47 15.10 12.65
C LYS A 122 9.30 14.43 13.39
N LYS A 123 8.13 15.08 13.45
CA LYS A 123 6.92 14.50 14.03
C LYS A 123 6.33 13.42 13.16
N GLN A 124 6.32 13.62 11.83
CA GLN A 124 5.89 12.60 10.89
C GLN A 124 6.75 11.33 11.01
N SER A 125 8.08 11.47 11.04
CA SER A 125 9.00 10.35 11.24
C SER A 125 8.74 9.61 12.55
N LEU A 126 8.47 10.33 13.64
CA LEU A 126 8.14 9.73 14.93
C LEU A 126 6.82 8.93 14.90
N VAL A 127 5.79 9.49 14.26
CA VAL A 127 4.46 8.84 14.15
C VAL A 127 4.52 7.57 13.31
N PHE A 128 5.23 7.62 12.17
CA PHE A 128 5.35 6.47 11.28
C PHE A 128 6.46 5.49 11.67
N GLY A 129 7.39 5.90 12.54
CA GLY A 129 8.59 5.10 12.84
C GLY A 129 9.51 4.91 11.63
N LEU A 130 9.49 5.84 10.66
CA LEU A 130 10.23 5.76 9.41
C LEU A 130 11.31 6.83 9.34
N GLU A 131 12.46 6.48 8.76
CA GLU A 131 13.51 7.43 8.40
C GLU A 131 13.10 8.32 7.22
N ASP A 132 13.76 9.48 7.07
CA ASP A 132 13.39 10.54 6.11
C ASP A 132 13.19 10.07 4.67
N GLU A 133 14.01 9.16 4.16
CA GLU A 133 13.90 8.63 2.81
C GLU A 133 12.63 7.79 2.61
N LYS A 134 12.36 6.88 3.56
CA LYS A 134 11.16 6.04 3.54
C LYS A 134 9.89 6.86 3.82
N LEU A 135 10.02 7.88 4.66
CA LEU A 135 8.93 8.81 4.95
C LEU A 135 8.50 9.59 3.71
N LYS A 136 9.44 10.04 2.86
CA LYS A 136 9.11 10.70 1.59
C LYS A 136 8.31 9.78 0.67
N ILE A 137 8.68 8.51 0.57
CA ILE A 137 7.97 7.53 -0.25
C ILE A 137 6.56 7.33 0.28
N CYS A 138 6.40 7.22 1.59
CA CYS A 138 5.11 7.02 2.26
C CYS A 138 4.16 8.23 2.11
N LEU A 139 4.68 9.48 2.21
CA LEU A 139 3.85 10.69 2.26
C LEU A 139 3.55 11.34 0.89
N LEU A 140 4.34 11.04 -0.15
CA LEU A 140 4.21 11.73 -1.44
C LEU A 140 2.95 11.37 -2.24
N TYR A 141 2.23 10.29 -1.87
CA TYR A 141 1.07 9.78 -2.64
C TYR A 141 0.04 9.11 -1.72
N THR A 142 -0.33 9.74 -0.64
CA THR A 142 -1.41 9.21 0.18
C THR A 142 -2.76 9.55 -0.45
N SER A 143 -3.41 8.55 -1.02
CA SER A 143 -4.86 8.46 -0.85
C SER A 143 -5.16 8.53 0.64
N PRO A 144 -6.32 9.04 1.08
CA PRO A 144 -6.63 9.14 2.50
C PRO A 144 -6.59 7.74 3.13
N SER A 145 -5.49 7.47 3.79
CA SER A 145 -5.30 6.26 4.58
C SER A 145 -5.78 6.52 6.01
N PRO A 146 -6.30 5.50 6.72
CA PRO A 146 -6.54 5.59 8.16
C PRO A 146 -5.31 6.04 8.97
N ARG A 147 -4.10 5.96 8.39
CA ARG A 147 -2.85 6.48 8.97
C ARG A 147 -2.77 8.01 9.00
N ASP A 148 -3.60 8.73 8.25
CA ASP A 148 -3.59 10.20 8.22
C ASP A 148 -4.30 10.82 9.41
N ILE A 149 -4.96 10.02 10.26
CA ILE A 149 -5.70 10.47 11.45
C ILE A 149 -5.05 9.85 12.68
N THR A 150 -4.34 10.65 13.47
CA THR A 150 -3.84 10.30 14.82
C THR A 150 -4.38 11.26 15.87
#